data_0adfa33b951f420b69564bc5153fdd83
#
_entry.id   0adfa33b951f420b69564bc5153fdd83
#
_cell.length_a   1.000
_cell.length_b   1.000
_cell.length_c   1.000
_cell.angle_alpha   90.00
_cell.angle_beta   90.00
_cell.angle_gamma   90.00
#
_symmetry.space_group_name_H-M   'P 1'
#
loop_
_entity.id
_entity.type
_entity.pdbx_description
1 polymer ?
#
loop_
_entity_poly.entity_id
_entity_poly.type
_entity_poly.pdbx_seq_one_letter_code
_entity_poly.pdbx_strand_id
1 'polypeptide(L)'
;MPRSPIDRPSRALQPRNAADLSRRELLAGAGAGAAALLLEPRGLQAQATSSRDVVFAHTTVITADAVQNDVALAVAGDRIAAIGPTDQVLKTYPQAEVYDGRGKALLPGLINCHAHLAQTLARGFNEDFGFPNSARLAIQPNSLLRGEEETLMVTIGALEAIRTGTTTIVENSGGIGRHAAALAQTGLRCVFAESVRDSENVAGPMSPDGLAKSEAPRFSPRLRDEGLQRITELFTTWHGAKQGRISVFPAAALAETASPELLQAVRAFAEKHDVGYTIHLSQSRPEVDFMVRWHGVRPPAFLDKHGFLGPRLFAAHCRYVDQADVALLGRSGTIVSHQAAMAANRGVIPPIALLRAAGCPIANGTDNNTNDVFEVMRVALLTERVSRNDAIPGLRPQPEDMLEDATLGGARAVQQATTLGSLEVGKKADLLVLDTQRAHLVPAGRILSAWIHNGQPSDIESSMVDGQFIMRNRKVLTMDEDRLIADADRVGRRIWTEVQAAGPIAVPGRPRR
;
A
#
# COMPACT_ATOMS: atom_id res chain seq x y z
N MET A 1 3.53 68.27 19.45
CA MET A 1 2.34 69.19 19.40
C MET A 1 1.73 69.16 18.03
N PRO A 2 0.44 69.23 17.95
CA PRO A 2 -0.67 68.53 18.57
C PRO A 2 -1.61 67.99 17.46
N ARG A 3 -2.58 67.13 17.58
CA ARG A 3 -3.82 67.05 18.39
C ARG A 3 -4.56 65.76 18.07
N SER A 4 -5.01 65.05 19.08
CA SER A 4 -6.19 64.17 19.06
C SER A 4 -7.43 65.08 19.29
N PRO A 5 -8.69 64.60 19.44
CA PRO A 5 -9.36 63.32 19.22
C PRO A 5 -10.74 63.50 18.52
N ILE A 6 -11.54 62.41 18.28
CA ILE A 6 -13.02 62.46 18.50
C ILE A 6 -13.54 61.04 18.75
N ASP A 7 -14.08 60.85 19.94
CA ASP A 7 -15.00 59.86 20.43
C ASP A 7 -16.36 59.89 19.73
N ARG A 8 -16.99 58.71 19.53
CA ARG A 8 -18.46 58.53 19.69
C ARG A 8 -18.82 57.03 19.88
N PRO A 9 -19.93 56.75 20.58
CA PRO A 9 -20.05 55.59 21.46
C PRO A 9 -20.77 54.39 20.87
N SER A 10 -20.44 53.25 21.48
CA SER A 10 -21.08 51.94 21.32
C SER A 10 -22.55 51.93 21.73
N ARG A 11 -23.43 51.37 20.89
CA ARG A 11 -24.76 50.90 21.29
C ARG A 11 -24.70 49.38 21.50
N ALA A 12 -24.83 48.97 22.74
CA ALA A 12 -25.06 47.60 23.16
C ALA A 12 -26.46 47.14 22.73
N LEU A 13 -26.52 46.00 22.05
CA LEU A 13 -27.77 45.25 21.86
C LEU A 13 -27.84 44.17 22.93
N GLN A 14 -28.86 44.27 23.78
CA GLN A 14 -29.19 43.26 24.79
C GLN A 14 -29.81 42.01 24.14
N PRO A 15 -29.62 40.80 24.71
CA PRO A 15 -30.21 39.58 24.21
C PRO A 15 -31.70 39.50 24.58
N ARG A 16 -32.52 39.13 23.61
CA ARG A 16 -33.93 38.77 23.83
C ARG A 16 -34.04 37.32 24.26
N ASN A 17 -34.80 37.08 25.33
CA ASN A 17 -35.13 35.81 25.91
C ASN A 17 -35.89 34.89 24.92
N ALA A 18 -35.47 33.64 24.86
CA ALA A 18 -36.21 32.54 24.27
C ALA A 18 -37.27 32.03 25.27
N ALA A 19 -38.51 32.44 25.13
CA ALA A 19 -39.68 31.73 25.66
C ALA A 19 -40.91 32.18 24.89
N ASP A 20 -41.78 31.20 24.54
CA ASP A 20 -43.08 31.31 23.89
C ASP A 20 -43.10 31.16 22.36
N LEU A 21 -42.96 29.92 21.92
CA LEU A 21 -43.56 29.41 20.68
C LEU A 21 -44.44 28.21 21.02
N SER A 22 -45.73 28.31 20.71
CA SER A 22 -46.72 27.29 21.01
C SER A 22 -46.57 26.05 20.11
N ARG A 23 -46.97 24.86 20.62
CA ARG A 23 -46.91 23.57 19.92
C ARG A 23 -47.61 23.52 18.54
N ARG A 24 -48.40 24.53 18.17
CA ARG A 24 -49.07 24.62 16.86
C ARG A 24 -48.21 25.22 15.76
N GLU A 25 -47.22 26.02 16.10
CA GLU A 25 -46.31 26.63 15.11
C GLU A 25 -45.15 25.68 14.73
N LEU A 26 -44.87 24.64 15.54
CA LEU A 26 -43.90 23.59 15.24
C LEU A 26 -44.39 22.53 14.22
N LEU A 27 -45.70 22.49 13.94
CA LEU A 27 -46.28 21.53 12.99
C LEU A 27 -46.61 22.13 11.62
N ALA A 28 -46.47 23.43 11.43
CA ALA A 28 -46.71 24.08 10.13
C ALA A 28 -45.43 24.30 9.30
N GLY A 29 -44.24 24.02 9.86
CA GLY A 29 -42.94 24.21 9.19
C GLY A 29 -42.35 22.95 8.54
N ALA A 30 -43.05 21.81 8.58
CA ALA A 30 -42.52 20.51 8.11
C ALA A 30 -43.05 20.11 6.73
N GLY A 31 -43.32 21.06 5.85
CA GLY A 31 -43.97 20.79 4.58
C GLY A 31 -43.49 21.57 3.38
N ALA A 32 -42.23 22.00 3.31
CA ALA A 32 -41.68 22.51 2.04
C ALA A 32 -40.13 22.48 2.09
N GLY A 33 -39.50 21.63 1.30
CA GLY A 33 -38.12 21.81 0.89
C GLY A 33 -37.10 20.76 1.33
N ALA A 34 -37.42 19.50 1.30
CA ALA A 34 -36.44 18.46 1.12
C ALA A 34 -36.52 17.94 -0.32
N ALA A 35 -36.31 18.80 -1.30
CA ALA A 35 -35.73 18.37 -2.58
C ALA A 35 -34.24 18.10 -2.28
N ALA A 36 -33.97 16.93 -1.71
CA ALA A 36 -32.65 16.33 -1.84
C ALA A 36 -32.40 16.25 -3.35
N LEU A 37 -31.56 17.14 -3.87
CA LEU A 37 -30.83 16.89 -5.09
C LEU A 37 -30.04 15.62 -4.81
N LEU A 38 -30.67 14.47 -5.10
CA LEU A 38 -29.98 13.28 -5.51
C LEU A 38 -29.24 13.67 -6.78
N LEU A 39 -28.08 14.30 -6.62
CA LEU A 39 -27.01 14.15 -7.57
C LEU A 39 -26.74 12.65 -7.58
N GLU A 40 -27.53 11.93 -8.41
CA GLU A 40 -27.01 10.69 -8.93
C GLU A 40 -25.59 11.00 -9.35
N PRO A 41 -24.59 10.24 -8.84
CA PRO A 41 -23.30 10.27 -9.45
C PRO A 41 -23.59 9.88 -10.90
N ARG A 42 -23.53 10.82 -11.84
CA ARG A 42 -23.27 10.51 -13.23
C ARG A 42 -21.91 9.83 -13.21
N GLY A 43 -21.94 8.56 -12.77
CA GLY A 43 -20.86 7.65 -12.92
C GLY A 43 -20.51 7.70 -14.39
N LEU A 44 -19.27 7.99 -14.70
CA LEU A 44 -18.62 7.34 -15.80
C LEU A 44 -18.96 5.85 -15.57
N GLN A 45 -20.05 5.37 -16.18
CA GLN A 45 -20.21 3.98 -16.46
C GLN A 45 -18.97 3.67 -17.27
N ALA A 46 -17.95 3.10 -16.62
CA ALA A 46 -16.97 2.32 -17.32
C ALA A 46 -17.84 1.36 -18.14
N GLN A 47 -18.00 1.66 -19.42
CA GLN A 47 -18.55 0.71 -20.35
C GLN A 47 -17.72 -0.54 -20.09
N ALA A 48 -18.37 -1.60 -19.65
CA ALA A 48 -17.79 -2.93 -19.71
C ALA A 48 -17.58 -3.16 -21.22
N THR A 49 -16.43 -2.70 -21.70
CA THR A 49 -15.93 -3.11 -22.99
C THR A 49 -15.72 -4.60 -22.84
N SER A 50 -16.51 -5.39 -23.58
CA SER A 50 -16.18 -6.79 -23.79
C SER A 50 -14.68 -6.82 -24.08
N SER A 51 -13.91 -7.52 -23.21
CA SER A 51 -12.47 -7.60 -23.36
C SER A 51 -12.21 -8.17 -24.75
N ARG A 52 -11.73 -7.34 -25.66
CA ARG A 52 -11.19 -7.85 -26.92
C ARG A 52 -9.90 -8.53 -26.57
N ASP A 53 -9.71 -9.74 -27.08
CA ASP A 53 -8.42 -10.40 -26.96
C ASP A 53 -7.33 -9.47 -27.48
N VAL A 54 -6.15 -9.48 -26.86
CA VAL A 54 -5.02 -8.62 -27.24
C VAL A 54 -3.81 -9.49 -27.52
N VAL A 55 -3.14 -9.24 -28.63
CA VAL A 55 -1.84 -9.87 -28.96
C VAL A 55 -0.76 -8.81 -28.93
N PHE A 56 0.15 -8.89 -27.98
CA PHE A 56 1.39 -8.11 -27.96
C PHE A 56 2.38 -8.78 -28.92
N ALA A 57 2.52 -8.23 -30.12
CA ALA A 57 3.32 -8.82 -31.19
C ALA A 57 4.74 -8.25 -31.23
N HIS A 58 5.75 -9.07 -31.58
CA HIS A 58 7.16 -8.67 -31.68
C HIS A 58 7.71 -8.01 -30.41
N THR A 59 7.42 -8.58 -29.24
CA THR A 59 7.82 -8.05 -27.95
C THR A 59 8.92 -8.89 -27.28
N THR A 60 9.53 -8.33 -26.25
CA THR A 60 10.38 -9.10 -25.32
C THR A 60 9.55 -9.45 -24.09
N VAL A 61 9.45 -10.73 -23.73
CA VAL A 61 8.81 -11.19 -22.49
C VAL A 61 9.88 -11.45 -21.44
N ILE A 62 9.75 -10.80 -20.28
CA ILE A 62 10.71 -10.85 -19.18
C ILE A 62 10.03 -11.41 -17.93
N THR A 63 10.62 -12.45 -17.36
CA THR A 63 10.31 -12.95 -16.01
C THR A 63 11.59 -12.95 -15.18
N ALA A 64 11.52 -13.31 -13.88
CA ALA A 64 12.73 -13.46 -13.07
C ALA A 64 13.69 -14.53 -13.64
N ASP A 65 13.14 -15.57 -14.26
CA ASP A 65 13.93 -16.74 -14.71
C ASP A 65 14.31 -16.70 -16.19
N ALA A 66 13.62 -15.89 -17.02
CA ALA A 66 13.76 -15.94 -18.47
C ALA A 66 13.55 -14.61 -19.17
N VAL A 67 14.25 -14.44 -20.28
CA VAL A 67 14.03 -13.37 -21.27
C VAL A 67 13.81 -14.01 -22.62
N GLN A 68 12.64 -13.79 -23.23
CA GLN A 68 12.28 -14.26 -24.55
C GLN A 68 12.14 -13.07 -25.49
N ASN A 69 12.98 -12.99 -26.52
CA ASN A 69 13.01 -11.89 -27.47
C ASN A 69 12.19 -12.23 -28.72
N ASP A 70 11.57 -11.19 -29.33
CA ASP A 70 10.80 -11.28 -30.58
C ASP A 70 9.73 -12.37 -30.56
N VAL A 71 8.97 -12.42 -29.48
CA VAL A 71 7.83 -13.30 -29.32
C VAL A 71 6.52 -12.49 -29.29
N ALA A 72 5.39 -13.19 -29.36
CA ALA A 72 4.10 -12.61 -29.03
C ALA A 72 3.54 -13.21 -27.75
N LEU A 73 2.78 -12.41 -27.01
CA LEU A 73 1.96 -12.83 -25.90
C LEU A 73 0.49 -12.49 -26.21
N ALA A 74 -0.38 -13.50 -26.16
CA ALA A 74 -1.82 -13.30 -26.32
C ALA A 74 -2.52 -13.30 -24.96
N VAL A 75 -3.41 -12.34 -24.79
CA VAL A 75 -4.37 -12.27 -23.67
C VAL A 75 -5.75 -12.57 -24.22
N ALA A 76 -6.44 -13.55 -23.66
CA ALA A 76 -7.83 -13.86 -23.96
C ALA A 76 -8.65 -13.82 -22.66
N GLY A 77 -9.67 -12.96 -22.65
CA GLY A 77 -10.42 -12.68 -21.44
C GLY A 77 -9.52 -12.09 -20.34
N ASP A 78 -9.42 -12.80 -19.21
CA ASP A 78 -8.66 -12.35 -18.04
C ASP A 78 -7.28 -13.04 -17.89
N ARG A 79 -6.86 -13.84 -18.91
CA ARG A 79 -5.69 -14.72 -18.81
C ARG A 79 -4.73 -14.59 -19.97
N ILE A 80 -3.48 -14.94 -19.67
CA ILE A 80 -2.47 -15.18 -20.69
C ILE A 80 -2.82 -16.50 -21.40
N ALA A 81 -3.11 -16.42 -22.69
CA ALA A 81 -3.61 -17.54 -23.49
C ALA A 81 -2.53 -18.21 -24.32
N ALA A 82 -1.51 -17.47 -24.76
CA ALA A 82 -0.37 -18.00 -25.50
C ALA A 82 0.88 -17.14 -25.34
N ILE A 83 2.05 -17.75 -25.40
CA ILE A 83 3.35 -17.08 -25.58
C ILE A 83 4.12 -17.91 -26.61
N GLY A 84 4.69 -17.28 -27.65
CA GLY A 84 5.44 -18.00 -28.66
C GLY A 84 5.76 -17.17 -29.91
N PRO A 85 6.15 -17.83 -31.02
CA PRO A 85 6.48 -17.14 -32.26
C PRO A 85 5.32 -16.28 -32.75
N THR A 86 5.60 -15.02 -33.07
CA THR A 86 4.60 -14.00 -33.38
C THR A 86 3.61 -14.44 -34.48
N ASP A 87 4.11 -15.01 -35.58
CA ASP A 87 3.26 -15.46 -36.68
C ASP A 87 2.26 -16.57 -36.29
N GLN A 88 2.68 -17.47 -35.37
CA GLN A 88 1.81 -18.54 -34.88
C GLN A 88 0.72 -18.00 -33.98
N VAL A 89 1.08 -17.09 -33.04
CA VAL A 89 0.13 -16.48 -32.10
C VAL A 89 -0.88 -15.64 -32.87
N LEU A 90 -0.46 -14.82 -33.84
CA LEU A 90 -1.36 -14.01 -34.67
C LEU A 90 -2.33 -14.87 -35.50
N LYS A 91 -1.87 -16.03 -36.03
CA LYS A 91 -2.75 -16.98 -36.73
C LYS A 91 -3.80 -17.61 -35.79
N THR A 92 -3.43 -17.85 -34.53
CA THR A 92 -4.33 -18.44 -33.54
C THR A 92 -5.38 -17.45 -33.05
N TYR A 93 -5.04 -16.16 -33.00
CA TYR A 93 -5.91 -15.08 -32.50
C TYR A 93 -6.18 -14.02 -33.58
N PRO A 94 -6.79 -14.36 -34.74
CA PRO A 94 -6.90 -13.46 -35.91
C PRO A 94 -7.86 -12.27 -35.68
N GLN A 95 -8.68 -12.30 -34.64
CA GLN A 95 -9.63 -11.24 -34.28
C GLN A 95 -9.16 -10.40 -33.09
N ALA A 96 -8.00 -10.73 -32.49
CA ALA A 96 -7.46 -9.99 -31.38
C ALA A 96 -6.98 -8.60 -31.83
N GLU A 97 -7.05 -7.63 -30.91
CA GLU A 97 -6.36 -6.36 -31.08
C GLU A 97 -4.85 -6.62 -31.10
N VAL A 98 -4.15 -6.14 -32.11
CA VAL A 98 -2.69 -6.25 -32.18
C VAL A 98 -2.06 -5.01 -31.57
N TYR A 99 -1.29 -5.24 -30.49
CA TYR A 99 -0.43 -4.23 -29.87
C TYR A 99 0.98 -4.38 -30.43
N ASP A 100 1.52 -3.34 -31.05
CA ASP A 100 2.91 -3.37 -31.57
C ASP A 100 3.91 -3.34 -30.41
N GLY A 101 4.57 -4.48 -30.19
CA GLY A 101 5.54 -4.67 -29.12
C GLY A 101 6.99 -4.38 -29.49
N ARG A 102 7.26 -3.87 -30.72
CA ARG A 102 8.63 -3.52 -31.12
C ARG A 102 9.18 -2.42 -30.25
N GLY A 103 10.38 -2.67 -29.68
CA GLY A 103 10.98 -1.75 -28.72
C GLY A 103 10.26 -1.74 -27.37
N LYS A 104 9.45 -2.75 -27.05
CA LYS A 104 8.75 -2.92 -25.78
C LYS A 104 9.15 -4.22 -25.11
N ALA A 105 9.06 -4.23 -23.79
CA ALA A 105 9.17 -5.45 -23.00
C ALA A 105 7.91 -5.63 -22.14
N LEU A 106 7.47 -6.87 -21.98
CA LEU A 106 6.40 -7.25 -21.07
C LEU A 106 7.00 -7.82 -19.81
N LEU A 107 6.50 -7.35 -18.66
CA LEU A 107 6.86 -7.84 -17.33
C LEU A 107 5.58 -8.22 -16.58
N PRO A 108 5.68 -9.15 -15.59
CA PRO A 108 4.59 -9.33 -14.65
C PRO A 108 4.28 -8.01 -13.93
N GLY A 109 3.01 -7.79 -13.61
CA GLY A 109 2.61 -6.65 -12.81
C GLY A 109 3.27 -6.67 -11.43
N LEU A 110 3.71 -5.49 -10.94
CA LEU A 110 4.32 -5.38 -9.62
C LEU A 110 3.27 -5.52 -8.52
N ILE A 111 3.65 -6.19 -7.44
CA ILE A 111 2.78 -6.46 -6.29
C ILE A 111 3.32 -5.72 -5.07
N ASN A 112 2.55 -4.76 -4.58
CA ASN A 112 2.82 -4.02 -3.36
C ASN A 112 2.19 -4.75 -2.16
N CYS A 113 3.02 -5.43 -1.36
CA CYS A 113 2.54 -6.27 -0.25
C CYS A 113 2.25 -5.50 1.04
N HIS A 114 2.49 -4.20 1.08
CA HIS A 114 2.25 -3.40 2.28
C HIS A 114 2.23 -1.92 1.93
N ALA A 115 1.07 -1.29 2.06
CA ALA A 115 0.86 0.12 1.83
C ALA A 115 -0.12 0.71 2.85
N HIS A 116 0.06 2.00 3.12
CA HIS A 116 -0.84 2.84 3.89
C HIS A 116 -1.25 4.02 3.03
N LEU A 117 -2.19 3.82 2.11
CA LEU A 117 -2.50 4.79 1.06
C LEU A 117 -2.97 6.15 1.59
N ALA A 118 -3.68 6.18 2.72
CA ALA A 118 -4.08 7.44 3.35
C ALA A 118 -2.89 8.30 3.83
N GLN A 119 -1.72 7.70 4.05
CA GLN A 119 -0.50 8.41 4.47
C GLN A 119 0.14 9.23 3.33
N THR A 120 -0.36 9.14 2.11
CA THR A 120 -0.03 10.04 1.00
C THR A 120 -0.11 11.52 1.40
N LEU A 121 -1.00 11.88 2.33
CA LEU A 121 -1.11 13.21 2.92
C LEU A 121 0.18 13.70 3.61
N ALA A 122 0.97 12.78 4.17
CA ALA A 122 2.19 13.11 4.91
C ALA A 122 3.47 13.01 4.07
N ARG A 123 3.33 13.00 2.75
CA ARG A 123 4.43 12.98 1.78
C ARG A 123 5.37 14.18 1.98
N GLY A 124 6.69 13.94 1.91
CA GLY A 124 7.70 14.95 2.24
C GLY A 124 7.90 15.17 3.74
N PHE A 125 7.04 14.61 4.60
CA PHE A 125 7.18 14.65 6.05
C PHE A 125 7.56 13.29 6.63
N ASN A 126 6.95 12.21 6.16
CA ASN A 126 7.26 10.85 6.61
C ASN A 126 8.72 10.47 6.34
N GLU A 127 9.29 10.98 5.27
CA GLU A 127 10.65 10.69 4.82
C GLU A 127 11.70 11.30 5.74
N ASP A 128 11.49 12.54 6.21
CA ASP A 128 12.54 13.34 6.86
C ASP A 128 12.46 13.37 8.39
N PHE A 129 11.32 13.02 8.98
CA PHE A 129 11.07 13.27 10.41
C PHE A 129 11.23 12.03 11.30
N GLY A 130 11.62 10.90 10.76
CA GLY A 130 11.85 9.67 11.51
C GLY A 130 10.56 8.99 11.95
N PHE A 131 10.66 8.03 12.89
CA PHE A 131 9.54 7.22 13.31
C PHE A 131 9.47 7.09 14.86
N PRO A 132 8.28 7.21 15.46
CA PRO A 132 7.05 7.70 14.83
C PRO A 132 7.11 9.22 14.59
N ASN A 133 6.76 9.65 13.39
CA ASN A 133 6.73 11.07 13.04
C ASN A 133 5.67 11.87 13.84
N SER A 134 4.66 11.18 14.35
CA SER A 134 3.61 11.74 15.22
C SER A 134 4.17 12.47 16.45
N ALA A 135 5.35 12.08 16.94
CA ALA A 135 6.01 12.76 18.06
C ALA A 135 6.52 14.17 17.71
N ARG A 136 6.47 14.57 16.43
CA ARG A 136 7.00 15.84 15.91
C ARG A 136 5.95 16.88 15.57
N LEU A 137 4.68 16.52 15.62
CA LEU A 137 3.56 17.36 15.26
C LEU A 137 2.67 17.63 16.45
N ALA A 138 2.21 18.88 16.59
CA ALA A 138 1.24 19.25 17.60
C ALA A 138 -0.15 18.62 17.33
N ILE A 139 -0.48 18.45 16.05
CA ILE A 139 -1.70 17.77 15.61
C ILE A 139 -1.40 16.84 14.45
N GLN A 140 -2.06 15.70 14.41
CA GLN A 140 -1.86 14.72 13.34
C GLN A 140 -2.60 15.14 12.07
N PRO A 141 -1.96 15.19 10.89
CA PRO A 141 -2.60 15.61 9.64
C PRO A 141 -3.88 14.83 9.33
N ASN A 142 -3.86 13.51 9.52
CA ASN A 142 -5.01 12.65 9.23
C ASN A 142 -6.23 12.96 10.12
N SER A 143 -6.05 13.52 11.33
CA SER A 143 -7.17 13.93 12.18
C SER A 143 -7.92 15.17 11.68
N LEU A 144 -7.38 15.86 10.70
CA LEU A 144 -7.95 17.04 10.06
C LEU A 144 -8.70 16.72 8.76
N LEU A 145 -8.68 15.47 8.32
CA LEU A 145 -9.46 15.00 7.16
C LEU A 145 -10.95 15.05 7.47
N ARG A 146 -11.75 15.49 6.50
CA ARG A 146 -13.20 15.70 6.63
C ARG A 146 -13.95 14.94 5.54
N GLY A 147 -15.04 14.25 5.91
CA GLY A 147 -15.88 13.54 4.95
C GLY A 147 -15.06 12.59 4.06
N GLU A 148 -15.15 12.77 2.75
CA GLU A 148 -14.50 11.91 1.75
C GLU A 148 -13.01 12.23 1.50
N GLU A 149 -12.39 13.11 2.28
CA GLU A 149 -10.99 13.51 2.06
C GLU A 149 -10.00 12.37 2.36
N GLU A 150 -10.32 11.45 3.27
CA GLU A 150 -9.51 10.23 3.48
C GLU A 150 -9.56 9.34 2.23
N THR A 151 -10.75 9.15 1.67
CA THR A 151 -10.95 8.40 0.42
C THR A 151 -10.19 9.04 -0.75
N LEU A 152 -10.16 10.37 -0.83
CA LEU A 152 -9.38 11.11 -1.81
C LEU A 152 -7.86 10.82 -1.65
N MET A 153 -7.33 10.86 -0.41
CA MET A 153 -5.91 10.57 -0.16
C MET A 153 -5.55 9.11 -0.51
N VAL A 154 -6.42 8.18 -0.20
CA VAL A 154 -6.26 6.77 -0.59
C VAL A 154 -6.27 6.61 -2.12
N THR A 155 -7.17 7.32 -2.81
CA THR A 155 -7.30 7.22 -4.28
C THR A 155 -6.10 7.84 -5.00
N ILE A 156 -5.54 8.95 -4.50
CA ILE A 156 -4.32 9.54 -5.08
C ILE A 156 -3.10 8.65 -4.85
N GLY A 157 -3.02 7.95 -3.72
CA GLY A 157 -2.00 6.93 -3.49
C GLY A 157 -2.12 5.75 -4.47
N ALA A 158 -3.33 5.29 -4.74
CA ALA A 158 -3.59 4.25 -5.73
C ALA A 158 -3.26 4.71 -7.17
N LEU A 159 -3.51 5.98 -7.49
CA LEU A 159 -3.11 6.57 -8.78
C LEU A 159 -1.59 6.53 -8.97
N GLU A 160 -0.81 6.91 -7.96
CA GLU A 160 0.66 6.80 -7.97
C GLU A 160 1.09 5.34 -8.18
N ALA A 161 0.50 4.40 -7.45
CA ALA A 161 0.80 2.97 -7.57
C ALA A 161 0.57 2.45 -9.01
N ILE A 162 -0.54 2.82 -9.66
CA ILE A 162 -0.80 2.47 -11.08
C ILE A 162 0.26 3.07 -11.99
N ARG A 163 0.59 4.33 -11.82
CA ARG A 163 1.54 5.04 -12.68
C ARG A 163 2.97 4.52 -12.58
N THR A 164 3.28 3.83 -11.50
CA THR A 164 4.59 3.23 -11.20
C THR A 164 4.63 1.72 -11.38
N GLY A 165 3.54 1.12 -11.92
CA GLY A 165 3.51 -0.28 -12.36
C GLY A 165 2.94 -1.28 -11.36
N THR A 166 2.39 -0.82 -10.25
CA THR A 166 1.64 -1.71 -9.35
C THR A 166 0.35 -2.17 -10.02
N THR A 167 0.12 -3.49 -10.03
CA THR A 167 -1.13 -4.10 -10.48
C THR A 167 -1.92 -4.71 -9.32
N THR A 168 -1.21 -5.13 -8.27
CA THR A 168 -1.80 -5.66 -7.04
C THR A 168 -1.30 -4.87 -5.84
N ILE A 169 -2.20 -4.46 -4.95
CA ILE A 169 -1.85 -3.68 -3.75
C ILE A 169 -2.51 -4.25 -2.49
N VAL A 170 -1.73 -4.34 -1.42
CA VAL A 170 -2.23 -4.64 -0.07
C VAL A 170 -2.36 -3.33 0.69
N GLU A 171 -3.59 -2.86 0.85
CA GLU A 171 -3.91 -1.75 1.75
C GLU A 171 -4.02 -2.29 3.17
N ASN A 172 -3.11 -1.87 4.06
CA ASN A 172 -3.04 -2.31 5.45
C ASN A 172 -3.36 -1.15 6.40
N SER A 173 -4.63 -1.00 6.73
CA SER A 173 -5.08 0.03 7.67
C SER A 173 -6.31 -0.44 8.46
N GLY A 174 -6.71 0.32 9.47
CA GLY A 174 -7.95 0.07 10.20
C GLY A 174 -9.12 0.83 9.60
N GLY A 175 -10.26 0.16 9.41
CA GLY A 175 -11.48 0.77 8.90
C GLY A 175 -11.49 0.98 7.39
N ILE A 176 -10.90 0.06 6.64
CA ILE A 176 -10.82 0.06 5.17
C ILE A 176 -12.20 0.19 4.52
N GLY A 177 -13.25 -0.28 5.19
CA GLY A 177 -14.63 -0.17 4.69
C GLY A 177 -15.04 1.23 4.24
N ARG A 178 -14.43 2.28 4.81
CA ARG A 178 -14.71 3.69 4.45
C ARG A 178 -14.30 4.05 3.02
N HIS A 179 -13.24 3.43 2.49
CA HIS A 179 -12.67 3.73 1.17
C HIS A 179 -12.57 2.50 0.23
N ALA A 180 -13.03 1.34 0.70
CA ALA A 180 -12.99 0.10 -0.08
C ALA A 180 -13.66 0.22 -1.46
N ALA A 181 -14.80 0.92 -1.54
CA ALA A 181 -15.52 1.13 -2.79
C ALA A 181 -14.70 1.92 -3.81
N ALA A 182 -14.00 2.98 -3.37
CA ALA A 182 -13.16 3.78 -4.24
C ALA A 182 -11.94 2.98 -4.74
N LEU A 183 -11.27 2.23 -3.85
CA LEU A 183 -10.18 1.34 -4.24
C LEU A 183 -10.62 0.26 -5.23
N ALA A 184 -11.78 -0.35 -5.03
CA ALA A 184 -12.32 -1.36 -5.94
C ALA A 184 -12.63 -0.81 -7.35
N GLN A 185 -12.79 0.52 -7.51
CA GLN A 185 -13.02 1.18 -8.79
C GLN A 185 -11.73 1.57 -9.51
N THR A 186 -10.58 1.60 -8.85
CA THR A 186 -9.29 1.97 -9.45
C THR A 186 -8.83 1.02 -10.56
N GLY A 187 -9.39 -0.18 -10.61
CA GLY A 187 -8.95 -1.24 -11.53
C GLY A 187 -7.83 -2.11 -10.98
N LEU A 188 -7.15 -1.70 -9.91
CA LEU A 188 -6.15 -2.52 -9.23
C LEU A 188 -6.76 -3.82 -8.68
N ARG A 189 -5.96 -4.86 -8.61
CA ARG A 189 -6.23 -5.98 -7.72
C ARG A 189 -5.90 -5.52 -6.30
N CYS A 190 -6.86 -5.63 -5.38
CA CYS A 190 -6.69 -5.14 -4.01
C CYS A 190 -6.80 -6.29 -3.00
N VAL A 191 -5.90 -6.27 -2.04
CA VAL A 191 -6.03 -7.03 -0.79
C VAL A 191 -6.29 -6.04 0.33
N PHE A 192 -7.47 -6.09 0.91
CA PHE A 192 -7.86 -5.28 2.06
C PHE A 192 -7.42 -5.99 3.33
N ALA A 193 -6.31 -5.58 3.90
CA ALA A 193 -5.76 -6.12 5.13
C ALA A 193 -6.25 -5.29 6.32
N GLU A 194 -7.47 -5.59 6.82
CA GLU A 194 -8.10 -4.87 7.93
C GLU A 194 -7.30 -5.07 9.21
N SER A 195 -6.64 -4.00 9.64
CA SER A 195 -5.73 -3.99 10.78
C SER A 195 -6.49 -3.73 12.08
N VAL A 196 -6.34 -4.66 13.04
CA VAL A 196 -7.04 -4.61 14.32
C VAL A 196 -6.08 -4.74 15.50
N ARG A 197 -6.48 -4.21 16.63
CA ARG A 197 -5.79 -4.27 17.92
C ARG A 197 -6.79 -4.43 19.06
N ASP A 198 -6.34 -4.94 20.20
CA ASP A 198 -7.17 -5.05 21.39
C ASP A 198 -6.53 -4.47 22.66
N SER A 199 -5.35 -3.82 22.54
CA SER A 199 -4.77 -3.06 23.66
C SER A 199 -5.50 -1.72 23.86
N GLU A 200 -5.86 -1.42 25.12
CA GLU A 200 -6.51 -0.16 25.54
C GLU A 200 -5.50 0.98 25.70
N ASN A 201 -4.32 0.68 26.21
CA ASN A 201 -3.31 1.67 26.60
C ASN A 201 -2.12 1.77 25.65
N VAL A 202 -2.02 0.87 24.64
CA VAL A 202 -1.02 0.93 23.59
C VAL A 202 -1.76 1.03 22.26
N ALA A 203 -1.74 2.23 21.67
CA ALA A 203 -2.56 2.52 20.49
C ALA A 203 -1.82 2.36 19.16
N GLY A 204 -0.49 2.32 19.18
CA GLY A 204 0.34 2.27 17.98
C GLY A 204 1.82 2.35 18.32
N PRO A 205 2.68 2.58 17.32
CA PRO A 205 4.13 2.61 17.50
C PRO A 205 4.57 3.64 18.52
N MET A 206 5.53 3.28 19.35
CA MET A 206 6.03 4.12 20.44
C MET A 206 7.32 4.85 20.05
N SER A 207 7.47 6.08 20.56
CA SER A 207 8.76 6.76 20.65
C SER A 207 9.58 6.23 21.84
N PRO A 208 10.90 6.50 21.91
CA PRO A 208 11.70 6.17 23.10
C PRO A 208 11.12 6.74 24.40
N ASP A 209 10.60 7.99 24.36
CA ASP A 209 9.93 8.62 25.52
C ASP A 209 8.61 7.93 25.86
N GLY A 210 7.87 7.49 24.85
CA GLY A 210 6.64 6.69 25.04
C GLY A 210 6.95 5.35 25.69
N LEU A 211 8.03 4.67 25.26
CA LEU A 211 8.50 3.45 25.88
C LEU A 211 8.91 3.66 27.36
N ALA A 212 9.63 4.74 27.65
CA ALA A 212 10.07 5.04 29.02
C ALA A 212 8.89 5.18 29.99
N LYS A 213 7.76 5.71 29.51
CA LYS A 213 6.52 5.94 30.26
C LYS A 213 5.50 4.81 30.10
N SER A 214 5.83 3.76 29.34
CA SER A 214 4.87 2.68 29.05
C SER A 214 4.55 1.85 30.29
N GLU A 215 3.29 1.42 30.36
CA GLU A 215 2.78 0.42 31.28
C GLU A 215 2.63 -0.92 30.57
N ALA A 216 2.42 -2.00 31.33
CA ALA A 216 2.05 -3.29 30.78
C ALA A 216 0.79 -3.15 29.90
N PRO A 217 0.72 -3.85 28.75
CA PRO A 217 -0.45 -3.77 27.90
C PRO A 217 -1.69 -4.31 28.63
N ARG A 218 -2.80 -3.58 28.51
CA ARG A 218 -4.12 -4.00 29.00
C ARG A 218 -4.97 -4.35 27.77
N PHE A 219 -5.40 -5.60 27.70
CA PHE A 219 -6.18 -6.11 26.58
C PHE A 219 -7.67 -6.15 26.90
N SER A 220 -8.49 -5.80 25.91
CA SER A 220 -9.94 -5.68 26.01
C SER A 220 -10.63 -6.68 25.09
N PRO A 221 -11.41 -7.63 25.64
CA PRO A 221 -12.25 -8.51 24.83
C PRO A 221 -13.20 -7.73 23.90
N ARG A 222 -13.73 -6.59 24.38
CA ARG A 222 -14.61 -5.74 23.57
C ARG A 222 -13.91 -5.19 22.31
N LEU A 223 -12.68 -4.65 22.47
CA LEU A 223 -11.91 -4.13 21.31
C LEU A 223 -11.55 -5.24 20.32
N ARG A 224 -11.20 -6.43 20.85
CA ARG A 224 -10.96 -7.61 20.02
C ARG A 224 -12.20 -8.00 19.21
N ASP A 225 -13.35 -8.12 19.87
CA ASP A 225 -14.59 -8.55 19.24
C ASP A 225 -15.06 -7.51 18.21
N GLU A 226 -14.98 -6.22 18.49
CA GLU A 226 -15.24 -5.13 17.53
C GLU A 226 -14.27 -5.19 16.32
N GLY A 227 -13.00 -5.50 16.56
CA GLY A 227 -12.00 -5.69 15.50
C GLY A 227 -12.34 -6.88 14.60
N LEU A 228 -12.64 -8.03 15.17
CA LEU A 228 -13.03 -9.24 14.43
C LEU A 228 -14.35 -9.05 13.68
N GLN A 229 -15.28 -8.29 14.24
CA GLN A 229 -16.51 -7.93 13.55
C GLN A 229 -16.21 -7.10 12.29
N ARG A 230 -15.36 -6.07 12.38
CA ARG A 230 -14.97 -5.28 11.19
C ARG A 230 -14.32 -6.13 10.10
N ILE A 231 -13.43 -7.06 10.47
CA ILE A 231 -12.84 -8.02 9.52
C ILE A 231 -13.94 -8.84 8.84
N THR A 232 -14.90 -9.36 9.61
CA THR A 232 -15.99 -10.20 9.11
C THR A 232 -16.92 -9.42 8.18
N GLU A 233 -17.29 -8.20 8.52
CA GLU A 233 -18.13 -7.32 7.70
C GLU A 233 -17.44 -6.98 6.38
N LEU A 234 -16.15 -6.59 6.44
CA LEU A 234 -15.36 -6.29 5.25
C LEU A 234 -15.22 -7.52 4.35
N PHE A 235 -14.96 -8.69 4.95
CA PHE A 235 -14.83 -9.96 4.23
C PHE A 235 -16.14 -10.32 3.52
N THR A 236 -17.27 -10.28 4.24
CA THR A 236 -18.58 -10.62 3.69
C THR A 236 -18.97 -9.71 2.54
N THR A 237 -18.57 -8.43 2.62
CA THR A 237 -18.92 -7.43 1.60
C THR A 237 -18.02 -7.48 0.38
N TRP A 238 -16.72 -7.71 0.56
CA TRP A 238 -15.74 -7.45 -0.48
C TRP A 238 -14.93 -8.66 -0.94
N HIS A 239 -14.78 -9.72 -0.13
CA HIS A 239 -13.97 -10.86 -0.57
C HIS A 239 -14.58 -11.52 -1.81
N GLY A 240 -13.77 -11.70 -2.86
CA GLY A 240 -14.22 -12.23 -4.15
C GLY A 240 -14.95 -11.23 -5.05
N ALA A 241 -15.19 -10.01 -4.60
CA ALA A 241 -15.82 -8.97 -5.42
C ALA A 241 -14.98 -8.62 -6.68
N LYS A 242 -15.62 -7.96 -7.66
CA LYS A 242 -14.99 -7.56 -8.93
C LYS A 242 -14.33 -8.73 -9.67
N GLN A 243 -15.05 -9.83 -9.82
CA GLN A 243 -14.58 -11.08 -10.45
C GLN A 243 -13.32 -11.66 -9.77
N GLY A 244 -13.22 -11.54 -8.45
CA GLY A 244 -12.09 -12.05 -7.67
C GLY A 244 -10.88 -11.10 -7.59
N ARG A 245 -10.99 -9.85 -8.08
CA ARG A 245 -9.91 -8.85 -7.93
C ARG A 245 -9.75 -8.34 -6.49
N ILE A 246 -10.78 -8.45 -5.68
CA ILE A 246 -10.74 -8.00 -4.29
C ILE A 246 -10.61 -9.20 -3.37
N SER A 247 -9.59 -9.21 -2.52
CA SER A 247 -9.43 -10.14 -1.41
C SER A 247 -9.46 -9.38 -0.09
N VAL A 248 -9.88 -10.05 0.98
CA VAL A 248 -9.85 -9.47 2.34
C VAL A 248 -9.04 -10.39 3.24
N PHE A 249 -8.04 -9.83 3.91
CA PHE A 249 -7.17 -10.53 4.84
C PHE A 249 -7.35 -9.95 6.25
N PRO A 250 -7.37 -10.76 7.30
CA PRO A 250 -7.26 -10.24 8.66
C PRO A 250 -5.83 -9.80 8.93
N ALA A 251 -5.66 -8.74 9.74
CA ALA A 251 -4.36 -8.27 10.16
C ALA A 251 -4.35 -7.91 11.65
N ALA A 252 -3.35 -8.37 12.40
CA ALA A 252 -3.02 -7.78 13.69
C ALA A 252 -2.18 -6.52 13.44
N ALA A 253 -2.46 -5.43 14.17
CA ALA A 253 -1.76 -4.17 13.92
C ALA A 253 -0.26 -4.29 14.23
N LEU A 254 0.08 -4.64 15.47
CA LEU A 254 1.44 -4.67 16.00
C LEU A 254 1.53 -5.76 17.08
N ALA A 255 2.72 -6.33 17.30
CA ALA A 255 2.92 -7.32 18.35
C ALA A 255 2.59 -6.77 19.76
N GLU A 256 2.98 -5.52 20.03
CA GLU A 256 2.74 -4.85 21.31
C GLU A 256 1.28 -4.42 21.55
N THR A 257 0.44 -4.48 20.53
CA THR A 257 -0.97 -4.08 20.60
C THR A 257 -1.96 -5.24 20.51
N ALA A 258 -1.46 -6.46 20.38
CA ALA A 258 -2.25 -7.67 20.16
C ALA A 258 -2.10 -8.66 21.32
N SER A 259 -3.24 -9.07 21.91
CA SER A 259 -3.26 -10.18 22.86
C SER A 259 -2.99 -11.52 22.16
N PRO A 260 -2.57 -12.56 22.91
CA PRO A 260 -2.52 -13.92 22.38
C PRO A 260 -3.83 -14.39 21.76
N GLU A 261 -4.95 -14.02 22.34
CA GLU A 261 -6.29 -14.37 21.89
C GLU A 261 -6.65 -13.70 20.57
N LEU A 262 -6.24 -12.43 20.38
CA LEU A 262 -6.42 -11.73 19.09
C LEU A 262 -5.55 -12.38 18.01
N LEU A 263 -4.29 -12.67 18.30
CA LEU A 263 -3.39 -13.35 17.35
C LEU A 263 -3.98 -14.69 16.89
N GLN A 264 -4.44 -15.51 17.84
CA GLN A 264 -5.07 -16.80 17.54
C GLN A 264 -6.35 -16.64 16.70
N ALA A 265 -7.19 -15.65 17.02
CA ALA A 265 -8.42 -15.39 16.27
C ALA A 265 -8.15 -14.91 14.84
N VAL A 266 -7.17 -14.03 14.62
CA VAL A 266 -6.73 -13.57 13.29
C VAL A 266 -6.23 -14.76 12.46
N ARG A 267 -5.37 -15.61 13.01
CA ARG A 267 -4.88 -16.79 12.34
C ARG A 267 -6.01 -17.78 12.02
N ALA A 268 -6.88 -18.07 12.98
CA ALA A 268 -8.01 -18.98 12.79
C ALA A 268 -8.97 -18.49 11.71
N PHE A 269 -9.20 -17.17 11.64
CA PHE A 269 -9.98 -16.57 10.56
C PHE A 269 -9.33 -16.81 9.19
N ALA A 270 -8.02 -16.57 9.07
CA ALA A 270 -7.29 -16.77 7.83
C ALA A 270 -7.29 -18.25 7.39
N GLU A 271 -7.08 -19.19 8.30
CA GLU A 271 -7.14 -20.63 8.03
C GLU A 271 -8.53 -21.09 7.60
N LYS A 272 -9.58 -20.64 8.31
CA LYS A 272 -10.99 -20.95 7.99
C LYS A 272 -11.39 -20.52 6.59
N HIS A 273 -10.91 -19.38 6.14
CA HIS A 273 -11.30 -18.76 4.87
C HIS A 273 -10.27 -18.93 3.75
N ASP A 274 -9.21 -19.72 3.99
CA ASP A 274 -8.12 -20.01 3.04
C ASP A 274 -7.42 -18.75 2.50
N VAL A 275 -7.19 -17.75 3.37
CA VAL A 275 -6.52 -16.47 3.02
C VAL A 275 -5.21 -16.30 3.78
N GLY A 276 -4.42 -15.30 3.40
CA GLY A 276 -3.25 -14.84 4.15
C GLY A 276 -3.63 -13.94 5.33
N TYR A 277 -2.64 -13.60 6.13
CA TYR A 277 -2.75 -12.63 7.21
C TYR A 277 -1.43 -11.87 7.39
N THR A 278 -1.47 -10.70 8.03
CA THR A 278 -0.28 -9.86 8.18
C THR A 278 -0.19 -9.19 9.54
N ILE A 279 1.01 -8.70 9.85
CA ILE A 279 1.34 -7.92 11.04
C ILE A 279 2.56 -7.03 10.75
N HIS A 280 2.66 -5.86 11.39
CA HIS A 280 3.93 -5.15 11.51
C HIS A 280 4.79 -5.86 12.57
N LEU A 281 6.03 -6.16 12.24
CA LEU A 281 6.90 -6.98 13.10
C LEU A 281 8.29 -6.38 13.23
N SER A 282 8.73 -6.19 14.47
CA SER A 282 10.07 -5.69 14.80
C SER A 282 10.46 -4.44 13.99
N GLN A 283 9.50 -3.52 13.84
CA GLN A 283 9.68 -2.32 13.01
C GLN A 283 10.52 -1.24 13.71
N SER A 284 10.58 -1.27 15.05
CA SER A 284 11.30 -0.27 15.85
C SER A 284 12.00 -0.87 17.06
N ARG A 285 13.05 -0.18 17.54
CA ARG A 285 13.71 -0.59 18.79
C ARG A 285 12.75 -0.51 20.00
N PRO A 286 11.94 0.58 20.15
CA PRO A 286 10.96 0.65 21.24
C PRO A 286 9.97 -0.51 21.26
N GLU A 287 9.52 -1.03 20.11
CA GLU A 287 8.68 -2.23 20.03
C GLU A 287 9.39 -3.44 20.66
N VAL A 288 10.63 -3.71 20.20
CA VAL A 288 11.41 -4.85 20.72
C VAL A 288 11.62 -4.72 22.22
N ASP A 289 12.03 -3.55 22.71
CA ASP A 289 12.30 -3.30 24.12
C ASP A 289 11.01 -3.37 24.96
N PHE A 290 9.86 -2.96 24.43
CA PHE A 290 8.55 -3.12 25.06
C PHE A 290 8.19 -4.60 25.23
N MET A 291 8.32 -5.40 24.16
CA MET A 291 8.00 -6.82 24.19
C MET A 291 8.91 -7.57 25.18
N VAL A 292 10.20 -7.27 25.21
CA VAL A 292 11.12 -7.85 26.17
C VAL A 292 10.77 -7.44 27.62
N ARG A 293 10.42 -6.16 27.84
CA ARG A 293 10.06 -5.64 29.17
C ARG A 293 8.81 -6.31 29.75
N TRP A 294 7.75 -6.42 28.95
CA TRP A 294 6.44 -6.80 29.44
C TRP A 294 6.06 -8.26 29.16
N HIS A 295 6.67 -8.89 28.15
CA HIS A 295 6.39 -10.29 27.77
C HIS A 295 7.61 -11.21 27.98
N GLY A 296 8.79 -10.66 28.31
CA GLY A 296 10.01 -11.43 28.56
C GLY A 296 10.66 -12.01 27.30
N VAL A 297 10.11 -11.74 26.11
CA VAL A 297 10.58 -12.29 24.82
C VAL A 297 10.51 -11.23 23.72
N ARG A 298 11.29 -11.43 22.65
CA ARG A 298 11.26 -10.58 21.46
C ARG A 298 9.99 -10.80 20.62
N PRO A 299 9.60 -9.84 19.74
CA PRO A 299 8.37 -9.95 18.98
C PRO A 299 8.23 -11.24 18.18
N PRO A 300 9.21 -11.74 17.36
CA PRO A 300 9.06 -13.01 16.67
C PRO A 300 8.88 -14.22 17.61
N ALA A 301 9.60 -14.26 18.73
CA ALA A 301 9.47 -15.32 19.71
C ALA A 301 8.09 -15.28 20.43
N PHE A 302 7.50 -14.09 20.64
CA PHE A 302 6.15 -13.96 21.13
C PHE A 302 5.12 -14.52 20.13
N LEU A 303 5.26 -14.18 18.85
CA LEU A 303 4.39 -14.71 17.79
C LEU A 303 4.49 -16.24 17.66
N ASP A 304 5.70 -16.78 17.71
CA ASP A 304 5.96 -18.23 17.66
C ASP A 304 5.31 -18.96 18.84
N LYS A 305 5.51 -18.44 20.06
CA LYS A 305 4.92 -18.98 21.30
C LYS A 305 3.38 -19.08 21.23
N HIS A 306 2.74 -18.15 20.53
CA HIS A 306 1.29 -18.12 20.41
C HIS A 306 0.79 -18.69 19.07
N GLY A 307 1.67 -19.40 18.35
CA GLY A 307 1.32 -20.08 17.11
C GLY A 307 0.93 -19.17 15.95
N PHE A 308 1.42 -17.92 15.92
CA PHE A 308 1.04 -16.95 14.89
C PHE A 308 1.95 -17.00 13.66
N LEU A 309 3.21 -17.49 13.78
CA LEU A 309 4.11 -17.66 12.64
C LEU A 309 3.63 -18.77 11.70
N GLY A 310 3.88 -18.62 10.41
CA GLY A 310 3.55 -19.67 9.42
C GLY A 310 3.60 -19.17 7.98
N PRO A 311 3.43 -20.06 6.98
CA PRO A 311 3.60 -19.74 5.57
C PRO A 311 2.49 -18.87 4.97
N ARG A 312 1.38 -18.65 5.69
CA ARG A 312 0.31 -17.73 5.31
C ARG A 312 0.53 -16.32 5.87
N LEU A 313 1.47 -16.16 6.82
CA LEU A 313 1.84 -14.88 7.38
C LEU A 313 2.83 -14.17 6.46
N PHE A 314 2.54 -12.93 6.10
CA PHE A 314 3.56 -12.00 5.63
C PHE A 314 3.75 -10.89 6.66
N ALA A 315 4.97 -10.80 7.20
CA ALA A 315 5.33 -9.87 8.26
C ALA A 315 6.02 -8.65 7.64
N ALA A 316 5.47 -7.46 7.92
CA ALA A 316 6.06 -6.21 7.45
C ALA A 316 7.26 -5.81 8.30
N HIS A 317 8.29 -5.27 7.66
CA HIS A 317 9.50 -4.68 8.22
C HIS A 317 10.60 -5.66 8.64
N CYS A 318 10.44 -6.37 9.75
CA CYS A 318 11.48 -7.23 10.33
C CYS A 318 12.86 -6.52 10.47
N ARG A 319 12.87 -5.22 10.80
CA ARG A 319 14.08 -4.37 10.80
C ARG A 319 14.99 -4.66 11.99
N TYR A 320 14.41 -4.96 13.15
CA TYR A 320 15.12 -5.15 14.41
C TYR A 320 15.08 -6.62 14.87
N VAL A 321 15.31 -7.54 13.93
CA VAL A 321 15.42 -8.97 14.21
C VAL A 321 16.88 -9.36 14.45
N ASP A 322 17.11 -10.28 15.39
CA ASP A 322 18.41 -10.89 15.63
C ASP A 322 18.51 -12.28 14.98
N GLN A 323 19.61 -12.97 15.22
CA GLN A 323 19.90 -14.27 14.61
C GLN A 323 18.89 -15.36 15.02
N ALA A 324 18.40 -15.31 16.27
CA ALA A 324 17.38 -16.23 16.74
C ALA A 324 16.02 -15.96 16.12
N ASP A 325 15.66 -14.68 15.97
CA ASP A 325 14.45 -14.22 15.27
C ASP A 325 14.46 -14.66 13.80
N VAL A 326 15.61 -14.46 13.10
CA VAL A 326 15.80 -14.89 11.71
C VAL A 326 15.58 -16.40 11.56
N ALA A 327 16.14 -17.20 12.48
CA ALA A 327 15.95 -18.64 12.46
C ALA A 327 14.51 -19.07 12.71
N LEU A 328 13.76 -18.36 13.57
CA LEU A 328 12.33 -18.59 13.80
C LEU A 328 11.50 -18.30 12.55
N LEU A 329 11.70 -17.13 11.95
CA LEU A 329 10.99 -16.71 10.75
C LEU A 329 11.26 -17.67 9.57
N GLY A 330 12.51 -18.09 9.37
CA GLY A 330 12.88 -19.04 8.34
C GLY A 330 12.21 -20.40 8.52
N ARG A 331 12.28 -21.00 9.72
CA ARG A 331 11.68 -22.31 10.01
C ARG A 331 10.17 -22.31 9.87
N SER A 332 9.51 -21.22 10.17
CA SER A 332 8.05 -21.10 10.08
C SER A 332 7.55 -20.90 8.65
N GLY A 333 8.44 -20.59 7.70
CA GLY A 333 8.05 -20.21 6.33
C GLY A 333 7.37 -18.84 6.24
N THR A 334 7.50 -18.00 7.28
CA THR A 334 6.94 -16.64 7.27
C THR A 334 7.56 -15.83 6.15
N ILE A 335 6.70 -15.16 5.36
CA ILE A 335 7.10 -14.27 4.28
C ILE A 335 7.46 -12.91 4.88
N VAL A 336 8.59 -12.35 4.47
CA VAL A 336 9.02 -11.01 4.92
C VAL A 336 8.65 -9.99 3.84
N SER A 337 7.78 -9.04 4.19
CA SER A 337 7.48 -7.87 3.35
C SER A 337 8.51 -6.79 3.64
N HIS A 338 9.34 -6.47 2.64
CA HIS A 338 10.47 -5.54 2.73
C HIS A 338 10.10 -4.17 2.18
N GLN A 339 10.11 -3.14 3.04
CA GLN A 339 9.85 -1.75 2.71
C GLN A 339 11.17 -1.01 2.60
N ALA A 340 11.94 -1.27 1.52
CA ALA A 340 13.33 -0.83 1.40
C ALA A 340 13.48 0.68 1.41
N ALA A 341 12.65 1.41 0.67
CA ALA A 341 12.70 2.87 0.60
C ALA A 341 12.43 3.51 1.97
N MET A 342 11.39 3.05 2.67
CA MET A 342 11.08 3.49 4.02
C MET A 342 12.21 3.14 5.01
N ALA A 343 12.75 1.93 4.93
CA ALA A 343 13.80 1.46 5.82
C ALA A 343 15.08 2.26 5.65
N ALA A 344 15.45 2.59 4.40
CA ALA A 344 16.60 3.43 4.06
C ALA A 344 16.44 4.86 4.59
N ASN A 345 15.28 5.48 4.39
CA ASN A 345 14.97 6.82 4.91
C ASN A 345 15.05 6.87 6.45
N ARG A 346 14.74 5.78 7.14
CA ARG A 346 14.82 5.67 8.60
C ARG A 346 16.16 5.13 9.11
N GLY A 347 17.12 4.90 8.23
CA GLY A 347 18.51 4.55 8.57
C GLY A 347 18.72 3.16 9.17
N VAL A 348 17.72 2.25 9.12
CA VAL A 348 17.83 0.88 9.59
C VAL A 348 17.20 -0.08 8.58
N ILE A 349 18.01 -0.95 8.01
CA ILE A 349 17.62 -1.93 7.01
C ILE A 349 17.48 -3.30 7.67
N PRO A 350 16.42 -4.09 7.38
CA PRO A 350 16.33 -5.46 7.84
C PRO A 350 17.47 -6.31 7.27
N PRO A 351 17.91 -7.37 7.97
CA PRO A 351 18.98 -8.25 7.49
C PRO A 351 18.49 -9.20 6.38
N ILE A 352 18.08 -8.65 5.22
CA ILE A 352 17.44 -9.38 4.13
C ILE A 352 18.28 -10.57 3.66
N ALA A 353 19.61 -10.39 3.55
CA ALA A 353 20.52 -11.47 3.16
C ALA A 353 20.44 -12.68 4.10
N LEU A 354 20.35 -12.44 5.43
CA LEU A 354 20.23 -13.50 6.43
C LEU A 354 18.82 -14.12 6.42
N LEU A 355 17.77 -13.31 6.30
CA LEU A 355 16.40 -13.80 6.20
C LEU A 355 16.21 -14.70 4.98
N ARG A 356 16.72 -14.28 3.81
CA ARG A 356 16.71 -15.07 2.59
C ARG A 356 17.52 -16.38 2.75
N ALA A 357 18.71 -16.32 3.35
CA ALA A 357 19.53 -17.50 3.64
C ALA A 357 18.87 -18.47 4.64
N ALA A 358 18.04 -17.98 5.55
CA ALA A 358 17.25 -18.78 6.48
C ALA A 358 16.01 -19.41 5.84
N GLY A 359 15.70 -19.10 4.57
CA GLY A 359 14.57 -19.65 3.82
C GLY A 359 13.29 -18.81 3.89
N CYS A 360 13.34 -17.58 4.41
CA CYS A 360 12.20 -16.67 4.33
C CYS A 360 11.97 -16.24 2.87
N PRO A 361 10.79 -16.44 2.29
CA PRO A 361 10.42 -15.75 1.05
C PRO A 361 10.38 -14.25 1.30
N ILE A 362 10.86 -13.47 0.33
CA ILE A 362 10.84 -12.00 0.41
C ILE A 362 9.80 -11.47 -0.55
N ALA A 363 9.07 -10.44 -0.13
CA ALA A 363 8.16 -9.66 -0.94
C ALA A 363 8.42 -8.17 -0.72
N ASN A 364 8.07 -7.32 -1.68
CA ASN A 364 8.25 -5.87 -1.55
C ASN A 364 6.95 -5.17 -1.15
N GLY A 365 7.08 -4.12 -0.34
CA GLY A 365 6.01 -3.20 0.03
C GLY A 365 6.52 -1.78 0.14
N THR A 366 5.65 -0.79 0.06
CA THR A 366 6.05 0.62 0.06
C THR A 366 5.93 1.28 1.43
N ASP A 367 5.04 0.79 2.28
CA ASP A 367 4.66 1.43 3.55
C ASP A 367 4.01 2.81 3.32
N ASN A 368 4.48 3.84 3.99
CA ASN A 368 3.87 5.17 4.04
C ASN A 368 4.73 6.29 3.43
N ASN A 369 5.84 5.96 2.77
CA ASN A 369 6.75 6.96 2.19
C ASN A 369 6.43 7.21 0.71
N THR A 370 6.20 6.14 -0.04
CA THR A 370 5.92 6.15 -1.48
C THR A 370 4.88 5.09 -1.80
N ASN A 371 4.28 5.13 -2.98
CA ASN A 371 3.49 4.00 -3.51
C ASN A 371 4.17 3.40 -4.76
N ASP A 372 5.46 3.65 -4.92
CA ASP A 372 6.29 3.24 -6.05
C ASP A 372 7.11 1.98 -5.71
N VAL A 373 6.62 0.80 -6.13
CA VAL A 373 7.34 -0.48 -5.95
C VAL A 373 8.62 -0.52 -6.79
N PHE A 374 8.68 0.20 -7.91
CA PHE A 374 9.88 0.27 -8.73
C PHE A 374 11.03 0.98 -7.96
N GLU A 375 10.73 2.07 -7.24
CA GLU A 375 11.69 2.70 -6.32
C GLU A 375 12.14 1.71 -5.23
N VAL A 376 11.18 0.99 -4.62
CA VAL A 376 11.50 -0.02 -3.58
C VAL A 376 12.45 -1.08 -4.11
N MET A 377 12.25 -1.62 -5.32
CA MET A 377 13.18 -2.59 -5.93
C MET A 377 14.60 -2.04 -6.07
N ARG A 378 14.75 -0.80 -6.55
CA ARG A 378 16.06 -0.16 -6.71
C ARG A 378 16.75 0.05 -5.36
N VAL A 379 16.03 0.58 -4.39
CA VAL A 379 16.57 0.81 -3.04
C VAL A 379 16.92 -0.52 -2.37
N ALA A 380 16.08 -1.55 -2.50
CA ALA A 380 16.35 -2.89 -1.99
C ALA A 380 17.66 -3.47 -2.55
N LEU A 381 17.84 -3.39 -3.89
CA LEU A 381 19.07 -3.83 -4.56
C LEU A 381 20.31 -3.16 -3.98
N LEU A 382 20.28 -1.83 -3.89
CA LEU A 382 21.44 -1.04 -3.47
C LEU A 382 21.74 -1.24 -1.98
N THR A 383 20.73 -1.21 -1.15
CA THR A 383 20.90 -1.33 0.31
C THR A 383 21.32 -2.74 0.73
N GLU A 384 20.80 -3.79 0.10
CA GLU A 384 21.26 -5.16 0.35
C GLU A 384 22.73 -5.34 -0.08
N ARG A 385 23.13 -4.82 -1.25
CA ARG A 385 24.54 -4.85 -1.70
C ARG A 385 25.48 -4.15 -0.72
N VAL A 386 25.10 -2.97 -0.24
CA VAL A 386 25.90 -2.24 0.77
C VAL A 386 25.97 -3.03 2.08
N SER A 387 24.84 -3.58 2.55
CA SER A 387 24.80 -4.31 3.83
C SER A 387 25.57 -5.63 3.82
N ARG A 388 25.70 -6.28 2.67
CA ARG A 388 26.48 -7.53 2.53
C ARG A 388 27.97 -7.29 2.72
N ASN A 389 28.49 -6.17 2.28
CA ASN A 389 29.93 -5.85 2.30
C ASN A 389 30.78 -7.02 1.78
N ASP A 390 30.38 -7.61 0.64
CA ASP A 390 30.97 -8.83 0.08
C ASP A 390 32.39 -8.57 -0.45
N ALA A 391 33.23 -9.63 -0.45
CA ALA A 391 34.58 -9.60 -1.05
C ALA A 391 34.53 -9.39 -2.58
N ILE A 392 33.42 -9.74 -3.23
CA ILE A 392 33.14 -9.49 -4.65
C ILE A 392 31.92 -8.55 -4.72
N PRO A 393 32.12 -7.24 -4.72
CA PRO A 393 31.02 -6.27 -4.67
C PRO A 393 30.08 -6.39 -5.87
N GLY A 394 28.78 -6.21 -5.62
CA GLY A 394 27.76 -6.15 -6.66
C GLY A 394 27.34 -7.48 -7.27
N LEU A 395 27.88 -8.63 -6.80
CA LEU A 395 27.49 -9.93 -7.32
C LEU A 395 26.09 -10.35 -6.89
N ARG A 396 25.66 -9.98 -5.69
CA ARG A 396 24.33 -10.27 -5.14
C ARG A 396 23.81 -9.10 -4.32
N PRO A 397 22.48 -8.87 -4.28
CA PRO A 397 21.47 -9.47 -5.15
C PRO A 397 21.61 -8.99 -6.61
N GLN A 398 20.93 -9.68 -7.54
CA GLN A 398 20.81 -9.30 -8.93
C GLN A 398 19.45 -8.62 -9.20
N PRO A 399 19.29 -7.88 -10.32
CA PRO A 399 18.00 -7.33 -10.73
C PRO A 399 16.87 -8.35 -10.82
N GLU A 400 17.20 -9.60 -11.18
CA GLU A 400 16.27 -10.73 -11.25
C GLU A 400 15.68 -11.07 -9.88
N ASP A 401 16.51 -11.03 -8.80
CA ASP A 401 16.05 -11.24 -7.42
C ASP A 401 15.03 -10.15 -7.02
N MET A 402 15.25 -8.91 -7.46
CA MET A 402 14.35 -7.79 -7.15
C MET A 402 13.02 -7.90 -7.90
N LEU A 403 13.06 -8.36 -9.16
CA LEU A 403 11.83 -8.62 -9.91
C LEU A 403 11.05 -9.77 -9.26
N GLU A 404 11.72 -10.86 -8.85
CA GLU A 404 11.09 -11.97 -8.15
C GLU A 404 10.40 -11.50 -6.87
N ASP A 405 11.08 -10.71 -6.02
CA ASP A 405 10.53 -10.19 -4.76
C ASP A 405 9.27 -9.32 -5.01
N ALA A 406 9.29 -8.50 -6.08
CA ALA A 406 8.20 -7.61 -6.44
C ALA A 406 7.05 -8.27 -7.21
N THR A 407 7.21 -9.52 -7.62
CA THR A 407 6.23 -10.26 -8.44
C THR A 407 5.85 -11.60 -7.81
N LEU A 408 6.65 -12.67 -7.97
CA LEU A 408 6.36 -13.98 -7.37
C LEU A 408 6.38 -13.96 -5.83
N GLY A 409 7.32 -13.23 -5.22
CA GLY A 409 7.37 -13.03 -3.78
C GLY A 409 6.08 -12.37 -3.27
N GLY A 410 5.65 -11.31 -3.96
CA GLY A 410 4.38 -10.66 -3.69
C GLY A 410 3.17 -11.59 -3.89
N ALA A 411 3.17 -12.39 -4.97
CA ALA A 411 2.10 -13.33 -5.25
C ALA A 411 2.00 -14.43 -4.17
N ARG A 412 3.13 -14.88 -3.60
CA ARG A 412 3.15 -15.77 -2.44
C ARG A 412 2.53 -15.11 -1.21
N ALA A 413 2.89 -13.84 -0.95
CA ALA A 413 2.34 -13.09 0.19
C ALA A 413 0.82 -12.94 0.13
N VAL A 414 0.27 -12.66 -1.07
CA VAL A 414 -1.18 -12.56 -1.27
C VAL A 414 -1.87 -13.89 -1.55
N GLN A 415 -1.18 -15.03 -1.36
CA GLN A 415 -1.69 -16.40 -1.54
C GLN A 415 -2.20 -16.68 -2.97
N GLN A 416 -1.60 -16.05 -4.00
CA GLN A 416 -2.02 -16.18 -5.41
C GLN A 416 -0.85 -16.54 -6.36
N ALA A 417 0.20 -17.21 -5.87
CA ALA A 417 1.38 -17.54 -6.67
C ALA A 417 1.10 -18.49 -7.87
N THR A 418 0.02 -19.27 -7.80
CA THR A 418 -0.43 -20.12 -8.90
C THR A 418 -1.10 -19.35 -10.04
N THR A 419 -1.52 -18.11 -9.79
CA THR A 419 -2.30 -17.30 -10.74
C THR A 419 -1.65 -15.96 -11.09
N LEU A 420 -0.70 -15.46 -10.28
CA LEU A 420 -0.04 -14.18 -10.43
C LEU A 420 1.49 -14.31 -10.36
N GLY A 421 2.19 -13.22 -10.61
CA GLY A 421 3.61 -13.02 -10.33
C GLY A 421 4.56 -13.51 -11.42
N SER A 422 4.08 -14.10 -12.49
CA SER A 422 4.89 -14.41 -13.69
C SER A 422 4.04 -14.37 -14.96
N LEU A 423 4.68 -14.24 -16.12
CA LEU A 423 4.03 -14.32 -17.42
C LEU A 423 4.07 -15.76 -17.92
N GLU A 424 3.02 -16.52 -17.62
CA GLU A 424 2.87 -17.93 -18.00
C GLU A 424 1.45 -18.17 -18.54
N VAL A 425 1.34 -19.07 -19.52
CA VAL A 425 0.04 -19.46 -20.07
C VAL A 425 -0.86 -20.01 -18.96
N GLY A 426 -2.08 -19.52 -18.90
CA GLY A 426 -3.09 -19.88 -17.89
C GLY A 426 -3.11 -18.96 -16.67
N LYS A 427 -2.07 -18.18 -16.39
CA LYS A 427 -2.08 -17.16 -15.32
C LYS A 427 -2.91 -15.94 -15.71
N LYS A 428 -3.27 -15.16 -14.73
CA LYS A 428 -3.97 -13.88 -14.92
C LYS A 428 -3.13 -12.92 -15.75
N ALA A 429 -3.78 -12.17 -16.61
CA ALA A 429 -3.14 -11.15 -17.42
C ALA A 429 -2.99 -9.85 -16.61
N ASP A 430 -2.16 -9.92 -15.57
CA ASP A 430 -1.70 -8.79 -14.78
C ASP A 430 -0.27 -8.50 -15.23
N LEU A 431 -0.08 -7.51 -16.11
CA LEU A 431 1.20 -7.27 -16.78
C LEU A 431 1.48 -5.78 -17.02
N LEU A 432 2.75 -5.49 -17.28
CA LEU A 432 3.26 -4.19 -17.63
C LEU A 432 3.84 -4.20 -19.04
N VAL A 433 3.68 -3.09 -19.74
CA VAL A 433 4.38 -2.80 -21.00
C VAL A 433 5.43 -1.73 -20.71
N LEU A 434 6.70 -2.09 -20.83
CA LEU A 434 7.85 -1.21 -20.68
C LEU A 434 8.30 -0.68 -22.04
N ASP A 435 8.39 0.62 -22.20
CA ASP A 435 9.06 1.24 -23.36
C ASP A 435 10.59 1.19 -23.15
N THR A 436 11.26 0.38 -23.98
CA THR A 436 12.70 0.18 -23.88
C THR A 436 13.51 1.18 -24.73
N GLN A 437 12.83 1.98 -25.56
CA GLN A 437 13.46 2.94 -26.46
C GLN A 437 13.63 4.31 -25.79
N ARG A 438 14.31 4.32 -24.64
CA ARG A 438 14.61 5.53 -23.85
C ARG A 438 16.10 5.77 -23.77
N ALA A 439 16.52 7.05 -23.81
CA ALA A 439 17.94 7.42 -23.79
C ALA A 439 18.73 6.82 -22.62
N HIS A 440 18.08 6.65 -21.46
CA HIS A 440 18.67 6.07 -20.25
C HIS A 440 18.62 4.53 -20.21
N LEU A 441 17.93 3.88 -21.18
CA LEU A 441 17.84 2.42 -21.29
C LEU A 441 18.67 1.87 -22.46
N VAL A 442 18.95 2.64 -23.50
CA VAL A 442 19.70 2.19 -24.66
C VAL A 442 21.14 2.68 -24.65
N PRO A 443 22.10 1.85 -25.15
CA PRO A 443 21.97 0.45 -25.56
C PRO A 443 21.93 -0.49 -24.36
N ALA A 444 21.02 -1.48 -24.33
CA ALA A 444 20.91 -2.41 -23.23
C ALA A 444 21.20 -3.86 -23.68
N GLY A 445 22.28 -4.44 -23.19
CA GLY A 445 22.55 -5.88 -23.34
C GLY A 445 21.73 -6.75 -22.38
N ARG A 446 21.31 -6.19 -21.24
CA ARG A 446 20.43 -6.80 -20.23
C ARG A 446 19.34 -5.79 -19.87
N ILE A 447 18.18 -5.91 -20.52
CA ILE A 447 17.12 -4.88 -20.39
C ILE A 447 16.57 -4.77 -18.97
N LEU A 448 16.37 -5.89 -18.25
CA LEU A 448 15.92 -5.86 -16.86
C LEU A 448 16.91 -5.12 -15.95
N SER A 449 18.19 -5.43 -16.12
CA SER A 449 19.27 -4.77 -15.37
C SER A 449 19.34 -3.28 -15.68
N ALA A 450 19.25 -2.90 -16.96
CA ALA A 450 19.23 -1.50 -17.37
C ALA A 450 18.03 -0.77 -16.76
N TRP A 451 16.85 -1.37 -16.78
CA TRP A 451 15.65 -0.76 -16.21
C TRP A 451 15.75 -0.59 -14.69
N ILE A 452 16.14 -1.62 -13.94
CA ILE A 452 16.23 -1.51 -12.47
C ILE A 452 17.29 -0.48 -12.05
N HIS A 453 18.44 -0.42 -12.73
CA HIS A 453 19.51 0.52 -12.36
C HIS A 453 19.30 1.95 -12.87
N ASN A 454 18.80 2.11 -14.10
CA ASN A 454 18.77 3.40 -14.79
C ASN A 454 17.37 3.85 -15.19
N GLY A 455 16.38 2.94 -15.20
CA GLY A 455 15.02 3.21 -15.62
C GLY A 455 14.28 4.19 -14.71
N GLN A 456 13.09 4.56 -15.13
CA GLN A 456 12.17 5.44 -14.42
C GLN A 456 10.76 4.82 -14.42
N PRO A 457 9.91 5.12 -13.44
CA PRO A 457 8.51 4.68 -13.47
C PRO A 457 7.77 5.10 -14.74
N SER A 458 8.18 6.22 -15.36
CA SER A 458 7.63 6.72 -16.62
C SER A 458 7.91 5.85 -17.84
N ASP A 459 8.84 4.90 -17.75
CA ASP A 459 9.13 3.94 -18.83
C ASP A 459 8.04 2.87 -18.94
N ILE A 460 7.24 2.67 -17.88
CA ILE A 460 6.06 1.82 -17.93
C ILE A 460 4.98 2.54 -18.72
N GLU A 461 4.79 2.12 -19.97
CA GLU A 461 3.86 2.74 -20.90
C GLU A 461 2.41 2.36 -20.61
N SER A 462 2.17 1.09 -20.32
CA SER A 462 0.83 0.55 -20.09
C SER A 462 0.84 -0.50 -18.98
N SER A 463 -0.28 -0.66 -18.28
CA SER A 463 -0.51 -1.70 -17.30
C SER A 463 -1.88 -2.33 -17.47
N MET A 464 -1.96 -3.63 -17.23
CA MET A 464 -3.15 -4.45 -17.40
C MET A 464 -3.40 -5.26 -16.11
N VAL A 465 -4.67 -5.38 -15.72
CA VAL A 465 -5.13 -6.24 -14.61
C VAL A 465 -6.33 -7.05 -15.10
N ASP A 466 -6.31 -8.35 -14.89
CA ASP A 466 -7.34 -9.28 -15.40
C ASP A 466 -7.65 -9.03 -16.90
N GLY A 467 -6.62 -8.82 -17.73
CA GLY A 467 -6.77 -8.57 -19.17
C GLY A 467 -7.36 -7.20 -19.53
N GLN A 468 -7.56 -6.31 -18.57
CA GLN A 468 -8.09 -4.97 -18.80
C GLN A 468 -6.96 -3.93 -18.63
N PHE A 469 -6.79 -3.04 -19.61
CA PHE A 469 -5.89 -1.91 -19.42
C PHE A 469 -6.42 -0.98 -18.33
N ILE A 470 -5.66 -0.78 -17.28
CA ILE A 470 -5.92 0.24 -16.26
C ILE A 470 -5.15 1.53 -16.54
N MET A 471 -3.99 1.41 -17.23
CA MET A 471 -3.24 2.51 -17.83
C MET A 471 -2.81 2.11 -19.24
N ARG A 472 -2.95 3.01 -20.22
CA ARG A 472 -2.50 2.79 -21.60
C ARG A 472 -1.86 4.05 -22.15
N ASN A 473 -0.68 3.93 -22.75
CA ASN A 473 0.10 5.06 -23.25
C ASN A 473 0.26 6.17 -22.21
N ARG A 474 0.58 5.79 -20.97
CA ARG A 474 0.72 6.68 -19.80
C ARG A 474 -0.55 7.38 -19.36
N LYS A 475 -1.71 7.10 -19.93
CA LYS A 475 -3.00 7.62 -19.48
C LYS A 475 -3.72 6.59 -18.62
N VAL A 476 -4.04 6.93 -17.39
CA VAL A 476 -4.88 6.10 -16.51
C VAL A 476 -6.32 6.15 -17.04
N LEU A 477 -6.94 4.98 -17.18
CA LEU A 477 -8.26 4.84 -17.82
C LEU A 477 -9.41 4.73 -16.80
N THR A 478 -9.09 4.50 -15.54
CA THR A 478 -10.06 4.17 -14.49
C THR A 478 -10.38 5.36 -13.57
N MET A 479 -9.65 6.47 -13.71
CA MET A 479 -9.78 7.65 -12.85
C MET A 479 -9.58 8.94 -13.64
N ASP A 480 -10.19 10.03 -13.19
CA ASP A 480 -9.89 11.40 -13.65
C ASP A 480 -8.65 11.92 -12.90
N GLU A 481 -7.49 11.70 -13.51
CA GLU A 481 -6.19 11.98 -12.92
C GLU A 481 -6.00 13.46 -12.58
N ASP A 482 -6.33 14.35 -13.51
CA ASP A 482 -6.13 15.80 -13.34
C ASP A 482 -6.99 16.34 -12.19
N ARG A 483 -8.24 15.91 -12.12
CA ARG A 483 -9.15 16.27 -11.03
C ARG A 483 -8.67 15.75 -9.67
N LEU A 484 -8.25 14.47 -9.61
CA LEU A 484 -7.75 13.87 -8.36
C LEU A 484 -6.52 14.61 -7.84
N ILE A 485 -5.57 14.96 -8.72
CA ILE A 485 -4.37 15.71 -8.34
C ILE A 485 -4.74 17.09 -7.81
N ALA A 486 -5.62 17.82 -8.52
CA ALA A 486 -6.03 19.16 -8.09
C ALA A 486 -6.77 19.15 -6.75
N ASP A 487 -7.67 18.19 -6.54
CA ASP A 487 -8.43 18.06 -5.30
C ASP A 487 -7.52 17.65 -4.12
N ALA A 488 -6.59 16.71 -4.34
CA ALA A 488 -5.64 16.27 -3.33
C ALA A 488 -4.67 17.40 -2.93
N ASP A 489 -4.16 18.19 -3.88
CA ASP A 489 -3.30 19.35 -3.61
C ASP A 489 -4.04 20.41 -2.78
N ARG A 490 -5.30 20.72 -3.13
CA ARG A 490 -6.14 21.66 -2.39
C ARG A 490 -6.36 21.23 -0.95
N VAL A 491 -6.71 19.96 -0.72
CA VAL A 491 -6.92 19.39 0.62
C VAL A 491 -5.61 19.35 1.40
N GLY A 492 -4.54 18.92 0.77
CA GLY A 492 -3.20 18.87 1.37
C GLY A 492 -2.74 20.25 1.85
N ARG A 493 -2.85 21.30 1.01
CA ARG A 493 -2.49 22.67 1.39
C ARG A 493 -3.28 23.16 2.60
N ARG A 494 -4.60 22.92 2.64
CA ARG A 494 -5.43 23.28 3.79
C ARG A 494 -4.94 22.61 5.07
N ILE A 495 -4.77 21.29 5.03
CA ILE A 495 -4.38 20.52 6.20
C ILE A 495 -3.00 20.94 6.71
N TRP A 496 -2.01 21.09 5.84
CA TRP A 496 -0.67 21.51 6.24
C TRP A 496 -0.64 22.95 6.78
N THR A 497 -1.50 23.83 6.31
CA THR A 497 -1.69 25.17 6.89
C THR A 497 -2.24 25.06 8.33
N GLU A 498 -3.24 24.20 8.56
CA GLU A 498 -3.82 23.97 9.90
C GLU A 498 -2.78 23.33 10.85
N VAL A 499 -1.98 22.36 10.38
CA VAL A 499 -0.88 21.74 11.14
C VAL A 499 0.17 22.77 11.56
N GLN A 500 0.60 23.64 10.64
CA GLN A 500 1.59 24.68 10.91
C GLN A 500 1.06 25.73 11.89
N ALA A 501 -0.22 26.07 11.80
CA ALA A 501 -0.87 26.99 12.74
C ALA A 501 -1.00 26.43 14.15
N ALA A 502 -1.11 25.11 14.31
CA ALA A 502 -1.17 24.43 15.60
C ALA A 502 0.18 24.39 16.35
N GLY A 503 1.30 24.55 15.65
CA GLY A 503 2.61 24.61 16.24
C GLY A 503 3.75 24.48 15.24
N PRO A 504 4.99 24.86 15.63
CA PRO A 504 6.14 24.80 14.73
C PRO A 504 6.50 23.35 14.40
N ILE A 505 6.74 23.08 13.14
CA ILE A 505 7.32 21.81 12.69
C ILE A 505 8.83 21.89 12.90
N ALA A 506 9.34 21.15 13.88
CA ALA A 506 10.78 21.13 14.17
C ALA A 506 11.49 20.17 13.21
N VAL A 507 12.30 20.73 12.30
CA VAL A 507 13.17 19.91 11.42
C VAL A 507 14.30 19.33 12.26
N PRO A 508 14.46 18.00 12.33
CA PRO A 508 15.53 17.38 13.11
C PRO A 508 16.91 17.82 12.64
N GLY A 509 17.82 18.07 13.59
CA GLY A 509 19.23 18.33 13.31
C GLY A 509 19.55 19.71 12.68
N ARG A 510 18.57 20.58 12.42
CA ARG A 510 18.83 21.96 12.00
C ARG A 510 18.62 22.93 13.16
N PRO A 511 19.62 23.77 13.52
CA PRO A 511 19.40 24.82 14.49
C PRO A 511 18.31 25.77 13.98
N ARG A 512 17.45 26.27 14.87
CA ARG A 512 16.49 27.34 14.53
C ARG A 512 17.31 28.56 14.08
N ARG A 513 17.09 28.99 12.87
CA ARG A 513 17.65 30.28 12.38
C ARG A 513 16.83 31.42 12.98
#